data_b96e91845ef196d7977b90edc37e7471
#
_entry.id   b96e91845ef196d7977b90edc37e7471
#
_cell.length_a   1.000
_cell.length_b   1.000
_cell.length_c   1.000
_cell.angle_alpha   90.00
_cell.angle_beta   90.00
_cell.angle_gamma   90.00
#
_symmetry.space_group_name_H-M   'P 1'
#
loop_
_entity.id
_entity.type
_entity.pdbx_description
1 polymer ?
#
loop_
_entity_poly.entity_id
_entity_poly.type
_entity_poly.pdbx_seq_one_letter_code
_entity_poly.pdbx_strand_id
1 'polypeptide(L)'
;NCTDGVDGLSASLAVVTIGTYLLAYKTELGAYATAGVVFIGALLAYLWLNAKPSSLLMGDAGSRAMGFFIAMLSLKCGHPFAFLLAAIVFIADGSLGILKISLKRFLHIWILKNTLTPLHDHVRKRKGWSDEQVVARWLILQCVASALLLLLVRG
;
A
#
# COMPACT_ATOMS: atom_id res chain seq x y z
N ASN A 1 -3.81 -6.90 1.83
CA ASN A 1 -4.56 -7.98 1.16
C ASN A 1 -5.55 -7.42 0.14
N CYS A 2 -6.43 -6.48 0.53
CA CYS A 2 -7.43 -5.91 -0.40
C CYS A 2 -6.82 -5.25 -1.64
N THR A 3 -5.60 -4.74 -1.57
CA THR A 3 -4.90 -4.07 -2.68
C THR A 3 -4.13 -5.06 -3.56
N ASP A 4 -4.05 -6.32 -3.17
CA ASP A 4 -3.36 -7.39 -3.91
C ASP A 4 -4.26 -8.02 -5.00
N GLY A 5 -4.99 -7.19 -5.74
CA GLY A 5 -5.92 -7.59 -6.80
C GLY A 5 -5.45 -7.25 -8.22
N VAL A 6 -4.28 -6.62 -8.35
CA VAL A 6 -3.65 -6.25 -9.63
C VAL A 6 -2.18 -6.59 -9.58
N ASP A 7 -1.69 -7.28 -10.61
CA ASP A 7 -0.30 -7.70 -10.73
C ASP A 7 0.66 -6.52 -10.54
N GLY A 8 1.63 -6.66 -9.63
CA GLY A 8 2.61 -5.65 -9.32
C GLY A 8 2.15 -4.51 -8.40
N LEU A 9 0.85 -4.35 -8.13
CA LEU A 9 0.35 -3.18 -7.39
C LEU A 9 0.77 -3.18 -5.93
N SER A 10 0.41 -4.21 -5.18
CA SER A 10 0.63 -4.28 -3.73
C SER A 10 2.10 -4.21 -3.35
N ALA A 11 2.94 -4.98 -4.02
CA ALA A 11 4.37 -5.02 -3.74
C ALA A 11 5.08 -3.71 -4.14
N SER A 12 4.70 -3.08 -5.25
CA SER A 12 5.25 -1.78 -5.67
C SER A 12 4.95 -0.69 -4.64
N LEU A 13 3.70 -0.62 -4.17
CA LEU A 13 3.30 0.32 -3.12
C LEU A 13 4.06 0.05 -1.82
N ALA A 14 4.25 -1.23 -1.45
CA ALA A 14 4.99 -1.60 -0.25
C ALA A 14 6.47 -1.19 -0.31
N VAL A 15 7.13 -1.36 -1.46
CA VAL A 15 8.51 -0.89 -1.67
C VAL A 15 8.61 0.62 -1.41
N VAL A 16 7.70 1.42 -1.96
CA VAL A 16 7.68 2.87 -1.74
C VAL A 16 7.39 3.20 -0.28
N THR A 17 6.40 2.56 0.33
CA THR A 17 6.01 2.79 1.73
C THR A 17 7.15 2.45 2.69
N ILE A 18 7.77 1.28 2.56
CA ILE A 18 8.89 0.85 3.40
C ILE A 18 10.09 1.79 3.16
N GLY A 19 10.40 2.09 1.90
CA GLY A 19 11.45 3.05 1.55
C GLY A 19 11.26 4.41 2.19
N THR A 20 10.01 4.90 2.25
CA THR A 20 9.65 6.14 2.92
C THR A 20 9.98 6.09 4.41
N TYR A 21 9.62 5.01 5.12
CA TYR A 21 9.99 4.83 6.52
C TYR A 21 11.50 4.81 6.73
N LEU A 22 12.23 4.11 5.86
CA LEU A 22 13.69 4.05 5.95
C LEU A 22 14.35 5.41 5.75
N LEU A 23 13.79 6.25 4.86
CA LEU A 23 14.32 7.59 4.58
C LEU A 23 13.92 8.62 5.66
N ALA A 24 12.70 8.50 6.21
CA ALA A 24 12.17 9.41 7.20
C ALA A 24 12.69 9.15 8.61
N TYR A 25 12.80 7.86 9.00
CA TYR A 25 12.96 7.44 10.39
C TYR A 25 14.09 6.43 10.58
N LYS A 26 15.17 6.54 9.80
CA LYS A 26 16.31 5.59 9.84
C LYS A 26 16.90 5.44 11.23
N THR A 27 17.03 6.55 11.95
CA THR A 27 17.65 6.59 13.30
C THR A 27 16.80 5.85 14.33
N GLU A 28 15.49 6.12 14.30
CA GLU A 28 14.50 5.55 15.22
C GLU A 28 14.29 4.06 14.98
N LEU A 29 14.40 3.65 13.72
CA LEU A 29 14.27 2.25 13.32
C LEU A 29 15.47 1.40 13.76
N GLY A 30 16.68 1.97 13.81
CA GLY A 30 17.88 1.25 14.20
C GLY A 30 18.08 -0.04 13.37
N ALA A 31 18.22 -1.19 14.03
CA ALA A 31 18.40 -2.49 13.37
C ALA A 31 17.22 -2.90 12.46
N TYR A 32 16.00 -2.40 12.71
CA TYR A 32 14.85 -2.66 11.85
C TYR A 32 14.97 -1.99 10.47
N ALA A 33 15.82 -0.96 10.34
CA ALA A 33 16.12 -0.38 9.03
C ALA A 33 16.80 -1.41 8.11
N THR A 34 17.73 -2.20 8.62
CA THR A 34 18.37 -3.29 7.86
C THR A 34 17.33 -4.33 7.42
N ALA A 35 16.44 -4.75 8.33
CA ALA A 35 15.34 -5.65 7.97
C ALA A 35 14.45 -5.06 6.87
N GLY A 36 14.17 -3.75 6.91
CA GLY A 36 13.43 -3.06 5.88
C GLY A 36 14.11 -3.10 4.51
N VAL A 37 15.43 -2.90 4.46
CA VAL A 37 16.21 -3.00 3.20
C VAL A 37 16.14 -4.43 2.64
N VAL A 38 16.33 -5.45 3.48
CA VAL A 38 16.23 -6.85 3.06
C VAL A 38 14.82 -7.17 2.55
N PHE A 39 13.79 -6.68 3.24
CA PHE A 39 12.40 -6.89 2.82
C PHE A 39 12.10 -6.21 1.47
N ILE A 40 12.60 -4.99 1.24
CA ILE A 40 12.53 -4.34 -0.07
C ILE A 40 13.20 -5.20 -1.15
N GLY A 41 14.40 -5.74 -0.88
CA GLY A 41 15.08 -6.64 -1.81
C GLY A 41 14.25 -7.87 -2.17
N ALA A 42 13.60 -8.48 -1.19
CA ALA A 42 12.68 -9.61 -1.40
C ALA A 42 11.45 -9.21 -2.24
N LEU A 43 10.88 -8.03 -1.97
CA LEU A 43 9.74 -7.51 -2.75
C LEU A 43 10.13 -7.17 -4.19
N LEU A 44 11.31 -6.64 -4.43
CA LEU A 44 11.81 -6.37 -5.80
C LEU A 44 12.03 -7.67 -6.57
N ALA A 45 12.61 -8.70 -5.93
CA ALA A 45 12.74 -10.02 -6.54
C ALA A 45 11.37 -10.65 -6.86
N TYR A 46 10.40 -10.50 -5.95
CA TYR A 46 9.03 -10.92 -6.19
C TYR A 46 8.39 -10.15 -7.35
N LEU A 47 8.55 -8.83 -7.41
CA LEU A 47 8.01 -7.97 -8.47
C LEU A 47 8.53 -8.34 -9.85
N TRP A 48 9.78 -8.83 -9.95
CA TRP A 48 10.33 -9.33 -11.21
C TRP A 48 9.47 -10.45 -11.82
N LEU A 49 8.84 -11.26 -10.98
CA LEU A 49 7.99 -12.38 -11.40
C LEU A 49 6.49 -12.02 -11.40
N ASN A 50 6.09 -11.03 -10.61
CA ASN A 50 4.70 -10.62 -10.45
C ASN A 50 4.29 -9.46 -11.37
N ALA A 51 5.27 -8.76 -12.01
CA ALA A 51 4.93 -7.78 -13.04
C ALA A 51 4.20 -8.45 -14.20
N LYS A 52 3.19 -7.76 -14.75
CA LYS A 52 2.32 -8.33 -15.78
C LYS A 52 3.09 -8.66 -17.08
N PRO A 53 2.89 -9.86 -17.66
CA PRO A 53 2.02 -10.96 -17.21
C PRO A 53 2.63 -11.70 -16.01
N SER A 54 1.88 -11.78 -14.93
CA SER A 54 2.35 -12.36 -13.68
C SER A 54 2.56 -13.87 -13.80
N SER A 55 3.72 -14.33 -13.35
CA SER A 55 4.04 -15.76 -13.21
C SER A 55 4.05 -16.23 -11.75
N LEU A 56 3.89 -15.31 -10.79
CA LEU A 56 3.90 -15.60 -9.37
C LEU A 56 2.91 -14.71 -8.63
N LEU A 57 2.05 -15.30 -7.80
CA LEU A 57 1.10 -14.60 -6.95
C LEU A 57 1.55 -14.64 -5.49
N MET A 58 1.38 -13.53 -4.76
CA MET A 58 1.77 -13.41 -3.36
C MET A 58 0.86 -14.20 -2.42
N GLY A 59 -0.42 -14.21 -2.71
CA GLY A 59 -1.45 -14.81 -1.87
C GLY A 59 -1.63 -14.11 -0.52
N ASP A 60 -2.54 -14.66 0.28
CA ASP A 60 -2.93 -14.10 1.58
C ASP A 60 -1.79 -14.08 2.60
N ALA A 61 -0.93 -15.11 2.58
CA ALA A 61 0.19 -15.20 3.52
C ALA A 61 1.20 -14.06 3.30
N GLY A 62 1.60 -13.82 2.05
CA GLY A 62 2.56 -12.79 1.72
C GLY A 62 1.99 -11.38 1.89
N SER A 63 0.77 -11.12 1.43
CA SER A 63 0.13 -9.81 1.56
C SER A 63 -0.13 -9.42 3.03
N ARG A 64 -0.48 -10.38 3.89
CA ARG A 64 -0.62 -10.14 5.34
C ARG A 64 0.73 -9.92 6.01
N ALA A 65 1.76 -10.71 5.67
CA ALA A 65 3.11 -10.52 6.19
C ALA A 65 3.66 -9.13 5.83
N MET A 66 3.44 -8.67 4.60
CA MET A 66 3.80 -7.33 4.13
C MET A 66 3.08 -6.23 4.92
N GLY A 67 1.76 -6.35 5.11
CA GLY A 67 0.98 -5.39 5.90
C GLY A 67 1.41 -5.36 7.36
N PHE A 68 1.69 -6.51 7.97
CA PHE A 68 2.21 -6.61 9.33
C PHE A 68 3.59 -5.95 9.45
N PHE A 69 4.47 -6.17 8.49
CA PHE A 69 5.81 -5.57 8.50
C PHE A 69 5.74 -4.03 8.43
N ILE A 70 4.90 -3.47 7.56
CA ILE A 70 4.67 -2.02 7.48
C ILE A 70 4.11 -1.47 8.79
N ALA A 71 3.14 -2.15 9.41
CA ALA A 71 2.58 -1.75 10.70
C ALA A 71 3.65 -1.78 11.81
N MET A 72 4.50 -2.80 11.81
CA MET A 72 5.61 -2.92 12.77
C MET A 72 6.60 -1.76 12.62
N LEU A 73 6.98 -1.38 11.40
CA LEU A 73 7.84 -0.21 11.16
C LEU A 73 7.19 1.07 11.68
N SER A 74 5.90 1.26 11.42
CA SER A 74 5.13 2.41 11.87
C SER A 74 5.12 2.56 13.39
N LEU A 75 4.92 1.46 14.10
CA LEU A 75 4.94 1.45 15.58
C LEU A 75 6.35 1.67 16.11
N LYS A 76 7.35 1.04 15.50
CA LYS A 76 8.74 1.08 15.94
C LYS A 76 9.36 2.46 15.81
N CYS A 77 9.01 3.23 14.78
CA CYS A 77 9.54 4.59 14.61
C CYS A 77 8.97 5.61 15.62
N GLY A 78 7.99 5.23 16.44
CA GLY A 78 7.36 6.12 17.42
C GLY A 78 6.36 7.14 16.82
N HIS A 79 6.13 7.08 15.52
CA HIS A 79 5.24 7.99 14.79
C HIS A 79 4.12 7.21 14.08
N PRO A 80 3.18 6.58 14.83
CA PRO A 80 2.16 5.71 14.23
C PRO A 80 1.25 6.44 13.25
N PHE A 81 1.01 7.74 13.43
CA PHE A 81 0.19 8.54 12.51
C PHE A 81 0.89 8.82 11.16
N ALA A 82 2.21 8.68 11.07
CA ALA A 82 2.93 8.73 9.79
C ALA A 82 2.41 7.67 8.80
N PHE A 83 1.85 6.56 9.31
CA PHE A 83 1.20 5.54 8.50
C PHE A 83 0.10 6.10 7.59
N LEU A 84 -0.64 7.10 8.04
CA LEU A 84 -1.72 7.70 7.26
C LEU A 84 -1.23 8.29 5.93
N LEU A 85 -0.04 8.90 5.91
CA LEU A 85 0.60 9.41 4.68
C LEU A 85 1.46 8.35 3.98
N ALA A 86 2.27 7.62 4.76
CA ALA A 86 3.20 6.63 4.21
C ALA A 86 2.49 5.46 3.50
N ALA A 87 1.24 5.16 3.82
CA ALA A 87 0.45 4.09 3.25
C ALA A 87 -0.92 4.57 2.73
N ILE A 88 -1.05 5.85 2.39
CA ILE A 88 -2.35 6.46 2.05
C ILE A 88 -3.05 5.76 0.89
N VAL A 89 -2.29 5.28 -0.09
CA VAL A 89 -2.86 4.58 -1.25
C VAL A 89 -3.40 3.21 -0.84
N PHE A 90 -2.71 2.47 0.04
CA PHE A 90 -3.24 1.23 0.62
C PHE A 90 -4.53 1.48 1.38
N ILE A 91 -4.55 2.56 2.19
CA ILE A 91 -5.73 2.94 2.97
C ILE A 91 -6.89 3.31 2.05
N ALA A 92 -6.66 4.16 1.06
CA ALA A 92 -7.70 4.59 0.13
C ALA A 92 -8.24 3.40 -0.70
N ASP A 93 -7.35 2.55 -1.21
CA ASP A 93 -7.75 1.45 -2.08
C ASP A 93 -8.48 0.34 -1.31
N GLY A 94 -7.92 -0.10 -0.16
CA GLY A 94 -8.44 -1.22 0.62
C GLY A 94 -9.50 -0.86 1.66
N SER A 95 -9.30 0.24 2.42
CA SER A 95 -10.16 0.56 3.56
C SER A 95 -11.55 1.03 3.16
N LEU A 96 -11.71 1.66 1.99
CA LEU A 96 -13.04 2.08 1.52
C LEU A 96 -13.99 0.90 1.32
N GLY A 97 -13.46 -0.25 0.93
CA GLY A 97 -14.24 -1.49 0.83
C GLY A 97 -14.73 -1.96 2.20
N ILE A 98 -13.83 -2.02 3.16
CA ILE A 98 -14.13 -2.43 4.53
C ILE A 98 -15.12 -1.45 5.17
N LEU A 99 -14.88 -0.14 5.03
CA LEU A 99 -15.75 0.90 5.56
C LEU A 99 -17.17 0.80 4.99
N LYS A 100 -17.28 0.63 3.67
CA LYS A 100 -18.57 0.46 2.98
C LYS A 100 -19.34 -0.74 3.50
N ILE A 101 -18.68 -1.89 3.66
CA ILE A 101 -19.32 -3.13 4.15
C ILE A 101 -19.70 -2.97 5.62
N SER A 102 -18.83 -2.40 6.45
CA SER A 102 -19.08 -2.19 7.88
C SER A 102 -20.24 -1.23 8.13
N LEU A 103 -20.27 -0.07 7.46
CA LEU A 103 -21.36 0.89 7.58
C LEU A 103 -22.69 0.32 7.11
N LYS A 104 -22.67 -0.45 6.02
CA LYS A 104 -23.88 -1.15 5.56
C LYS A 104 -24.37 -2.18 6.59
N ARG A 105 -23.46 -2.96 7.18
CA ARG A 105 -23.80 -4.07 8.07
C ARG A 105 -24.23 -3.63 9.46
N PHE A 106 -23.51 -2.65 10.06
CA PHE A 106 -23.72 -2.25 11.45
C PHE A 106 -24.64 -1.04 11.58
N LEU A 107 -24.54 -0.07 10.68
CA LEU A 107 -25.28 1.19 10.76
C LEU A 107 -26.42 1.29 9.72
N HIS A 108 -26.54 0.31 8.82
CA HIS A 108 -27.50 0.32 7.69
C HIS A 108 -27.37 1.56 6.79
N ILE A 109 -26.20 2.25 6.84
CA ILE A 109 -25.91 3.43 6.02
C ILE A 109 -25.30 2.98 4.70
N TRP A 110 -25.89 3.41 3.60
CA TRP A 110 -25.45 3.09 2.25
C TRP A 110 -24.58 4.24 1.71
N ILE A 111 -23.24 4.11 1.86
CA ILE A 111 -22.28 5.03 1.25
C ILE A 111 -21.73 4.43 -0.05
N LEU A 112 -21.23 5.31 -0.94
CA LEU A 112 -20.51 4.91 -2.17
C LEU A 112 -21.27 3.86 -3.02
N LYS A 113 -22.60 4.02 -3.15
CA LYS A 113 -23.46 3.06 -3.88
C LYS A 113 -22.95 2.75 -5.29
N ASN A 114 -22.42 3.75 -5.97
CA ASN A 114 -21.96 3.66 -7.36
C ASN A 114 -20.46 3.36 -7.49
N THR A 115 -19.72 3.27 -6.38
CA THR A 115 -18.28 2.99 -6.39
C THR A 115 -18.04 1.51 -6.10
N LEU A 116 -17.36 0.83 -7.01
CA LEU A 116 -16.86 -0.52 -6.76
C LEU A 116 -15.68 -0.42 -5.77
N THR A 117 -15.54 -1.39 -4.91
CA THR A 117 -14.43 -1.47 -3.96
C THR A 117 -13.81 -2.86 -4.04
N PRO A 118 -12.48 -2.96 -4.06
CA PRO A 118 -11.46 -1.89 -3.94
C PRO A 118 -11.47 -0.85 -5.09
N LEU A 119 -10.77 0.30 -4.90
CA LEU A 119 -10.80 1.38 -5.90
C LEU A 119 -10.14 1.00 -7.22
N HIS A 120 -9.08 0.18 -7.20
CA HIS A 120 -8.45 -0.31 -8.42
C HIS A 120 -9.46 -1.04 -9.33
N ASP A 121 -10.38 -1.80 -8.74
CA ASP A 121 -11.46 -2.47 -9.49
C ASP A 121 -12.46 -1.47 -10.09
N HIS A 122 -12.73 -0.37 -9.37
CA HIS A 122 -13.61 0.66 -9.87
C HIS A 122 -13.06 1.34 -11.14
N VAL A 123 -11.78 1.72 -11.11
CA VAL A 123 -11.17 2.40 -12.27
C VAL A 123 -10.95 1.46 -13.44
N ARG A 124 -10.68 0.18 -13.20
CA ARG A 124 -10.59 -0.84 -14.26
C ARG A 124 -11.95 -1.08 -14.93
N LYS A 125 -12.96 -1.40 -14.13
CA LYS A 125 -14.28 -1.83 -14.63
C LYS A 125 -15.16 -0.67 -15.12
N ARG A 126 -15.03 0.54 -14.54
CA ARG A 126 -15.87 1.68 -14.88
C ARG A 126 -15.19 2.70 -15.79
N LYS A 127 -13.87 2.88 -15.66
CA LYS A 127 -13.10 3.86 -16.45
C LYS A 127 -12.24 3.21 -17.54
N GLY A 128 -12.21 1.88 -17.63
CA GLY A 128 -11.47 1.16 -18.66
C GLY A 128 -9.95 1.28 -18.55
N TRP A 129 -9.42 1.54 -17.34
CA TRP A 129 -7.96 1.62 -17.16
C TRP A 129 -7.32 0.24 -17.27
N SER A 130 -6.16 0.17 -17.92
CA SER A 130 -5.36 -1.05 -17.91
C SER A 130 -4.72 -1.27 -16.53
N ASP A 131 -4.29 -2.50 -16.26
CA ASP A 131 -3.62 -2.84 -14.99
C ASP A 131 -2.34 -2.01 -14.81
N GLU A 132 -1.57 -1.83 -15.86
CA GLU A 132 -0.35 -1.03 -15.88
C GLU A 132 -0.63 0.45 -15.56
N GLN A 133 -1.75 0.99 -16.08
CA GLN A 133 -2.19 2.35 -15.76
C GLN A 133 -2.57 2.50 -14.29
N VAL A 134 -3.20 1.47 -13.71
CA VAL A 134 -3.54 1.46 -12.29
C VAL A 134 -2.26 1.46 -11.46
N VAL A 135 -1.34 0.53 -11.72
CA VAL A 135 -0.07 0.44 -10.99
C VAL A 135 0.71 1.75 -11.08
N ALA A 136 0.89 2.29 -12.28
CA ALA A 136 1.66 3.52 -12.48
C ALA A 136 1.04 4.72 -11.74
N ARG A 137 -0.28 4.92 -11.86
CA ARG A 137 -0.97 6.06 -11.25
C ARG A 137 -1.04 5.95 -9.72
N TRP A 138 -1.27 4.75 -9.18
CA TRP A 138 -1.24 4.52 -7.73
C TRP A 138 0.16 4.75 -7.17
N LEU A 139 1.21 4.30 -7.89
CA LEU A 139 2.60 4.59 -7.53
C LEU A 139 2.91 6.08 -7.52
N ILE A 140 2.48 6.83 -8.54
CA ILE A 140 2.67 8.30 -8.58
C ILE A 140 2.03 8.94 -7.36
N LEU A 141 0.77 8.59 -7.03
CA LEU A 141 0.08 9.12 -5.85
C LEU A 141 0.83 8.78 -4.55
N GLN A 142 1.32 7.54 -4.43
CA GLN A 142 2.07 7.11 -3.26
C GLN A 142 3.41 7.85 -3.15
N CYS A 143 4.13 8.04 -4.24
CA CYS A 143 5.38 8.80 -4.26
C CYS A 143 5.18 10.26 -3.86
N VAL A 144 4.10 10.91 -4.32
CA VAL A 144 3.74 12.28 -3.93
C VAL A 144 3.46 12.35 -2.43
N ALA A 145 2.65 11.43 -1.89
CA ALA A 145 2.37 11.39 -0.46
C ALA A 145 3.64 11.11 0.37
N SER A 146 4.50 10.23 -0.11
CA SER A 146 5.80 9.93 0.50
C SER A 146 6.72 11.15 0.52
N ALA A 147 6.80 11.88 -0.58
CA ALA A 147 7.58 13.13 -0.65
C ALA A 147 7.05 14.17 0.33
N LEU A 148 5.73 14.32 0.43
CA LEU A 148 5.10 15.21 1.41
C LEU A 148 5.46 14.82 2.85
N LEU A 149 5.40 13.54 3.20
CA LEU A 149 5.80 13.06 4.52
C LEU A 149 7.27 13.37 4.80
N LEU A 150 8.16 13.12 3.83
CA LEU A 150 9.60 13.42 3.98
C LEU A 150 9.87 14.92 4.21
N LEU A 151 9.12 15.80 3.54
CA LEU A 151 9.20 17.25 3.78
C LEU A 151 8.73 17.61 5.19
N LEU A 152 7.63 17.02 5.66
CA LEU A 152 7.09 17.29 7.00
C LEU A 152 8.00 16.79 8.14
N VAL A 153 8.77 15.74 7.92
CA VAL A 153 9.67 15.17 8.93
C VAL A 153 11.01 15.91 8.98
N ARG A 154 11.44 16.49 7.86
CA ARG A 154 12.75 17.19 7.75
C ARG A 154 12.67 18.69 7.94
N GLY A 155 11.49 19.30 7.86
CA GLY A 155 11.23 20.72 8.15
C GLY A 155 10.96 20.94 9.60
#